data_e23f5e66d20beb8778dbcf5a33f40368
#
_entry.id   e23f5e66d20beb8778dbcf5a33f40368
#
_cell.length_a   1.000
_cell.length_b   1.000
_cell.length_c   1.000
_cell.angle_alpha   90.00
_cell.angle_beta   90.00
_cell.angle_gamma   90.00
#
_symmetry.space_group_name_H-M   'P 1'
#
loop_
_entity.id
_entity.type
_entity.pdbx_description
1 polymer ?
#
loop_
_entity_poly.entity_id
_entity_poly.type
_entity_poly.pdbx_seq_one_letter_code
_entity_poly.pdbx_strand_id
1 'polypeptide(L)'
;MYAVMGDAGEPQLSGTCIADLITGFVGATGILAALVARAETGSAARIETSMLEAVSALTVDALTQMYDDEGTDPHRQSRHPQAQNFCLHTASDGVIAIHLSSSQKFWRSLAEAMERPDLLDDPRFSNYPARVVHYSELAAVVQAAFRTRTAEQWEKILTDADVPFAPVLGMSEFAAHPQTAFLELLEPQDEGPALLRSPWRFDGARPRRTGSTPRVGEHTRTVAAEVYDESTIDGLLRDGVLYAP
;
A
#
# COMPACT_ATOMS: atom_id res chain seq x y z
N MET A 1 7.82 3.77 12.26
CA MET A 1 7.52 3.66 10.81
C MET A 1 8.72 4.09 9.96
N TYR A 2 9.18 5.33 9.99
CA TYR A 2 10.28 5.77 9.08
C TYR A 2 11.60 5.04 9.29
N ALA A 3 11.91 4.60 10.50
CA ALA A 3 13.09 3.78 10.77
C ALA A 3 13.07 2.44 10.01
N VAL A 4 11.91 1.77 9.97
CA VAL A 4 11.76 0.50 9.23
C VAL A 4 11.59 0.68 7.72
N MET A 5 11.44 1.91 7.23
CA MET A 5 11.39 2.22 5.78
C MET A 5 12.76 2.58 5.21
N GLY A 6 13.72 2.93 6.05
CA GLY A 6 15.10 3.27 5.67
C GLY A 6 16.08 2.12 5.92
N ASP A 7 17.32 2.32 5.48
CA ASP A 7 18.42 1.44 5.82
C ASP A 7 18.85 1.63 7.30
N ALA A 8 19.66 0.74 7.83
CA ALA A 8 20.07 0.78 9.24
C ALA A 8 20.71 2.15 9.59
N GLY A 9 20.13 2.83 10.56
CA GLY A 9 20.57 4.16 11.00
C GLY A 9 20.19 5.33 10.07
N GLU A 10 19.54 5.07 8.92
CA GLU A 10 19.13 6.08 7.94
C GLU A 10 17.62 6.06 7.70
N PRO A 11 16.79 6.64 8.59
CA PRO A 11 15.34 6.66 8.43
C PRO A 11 14.94 7.44 7.16
N GLN A 12 13.95 6.93 6.42
CA GLN A 12 13.45 7.56 5.21
C GLN A 12 11.97 7.91 5.32
N LEU A 13 11.60 9.01 4.67
CA LEU A 13 10.21 9.44 4.57
C LEU A 13 9.44 8.54 3.59
N SER A 14 8.18 8.33 3.90
CA SER A 14 7.24 7.69 2.97
C SER A 14 6.89 8.65 1.82
N GLY A 15 6.71 8.14 0.62
CA GLY A 15 6.23 8.91 -0.53
C GLY A 15 4.72 9.18 -0.51
N THR A 16 4.01 8.82 0.57
CA THR A 16 2.57 9.02 0.74
C THR A 16 2.23 9.41 2.18
N CYS A 17 1.04 9.99 2.39
CA CYS A 17 0.51 10.38 3.69
C CYS A 17 0.03 9.15 4.50
N ILE A 18 0.92 8.18 4.73
CA ILE A 18 0.56 6.89 5.31
C ILE A 18 -0.05 7.03 6.72
N ALA A 19 0.44 7.97 7.53
CA ALA A 19 -0.07 8.21 8.88
C ALA A 19 -1.51 8.72 8.85
N ASP A 20 -1.82 9.66 7.97
CA ASP A 20 -3.16 10.22 7.80
C ASP A 20 -4.14 9.14 7.30
N LEU A 21 -3.75 8.41 6.26
CA LEU A 21 -4.57 7.37 5.66
C LEU A 21 -4.91 6.25 6.65
N ILE A 22 -3.92 5.76 7.39
CA ILE A 22 -4.16 4.67 8.36
C ILE A 22 -4.99 5.18 9.55
N THR A 23 -4.78 6.43 10.00
CA THR A 23 -5.58 7.02 11.08
C THR A 23 -7.04 7.15 10.68
N GLY A 24 -7.32 7.59 9.45
CA GLY A 24 -8.67 7.61 8.91
C GLY A 24 -9.31 6.22 8.84
N PHE A 25 -8.55 5.21 8.41
CA PHE A 25 -9.02 3.84 8.33
C PHE A 25 -9.30 3.23 9.72
N VAL A 26 -8.41 3.42 10.69
CA VAL A 26 -8.58 2.97 12.08
C VAL A 26 -9.78 3.68 12.73
N GLY A 27 -9.91 4.99 12.54
CA GLY A 27 -11.06 5.77 13.04
C GLY A 27 -12.40 5.26 12.49
N ALA A 28 -12.47 5.04 11.17
CA ALA A 28 -13.69 4.50 10.55
C ALA A 28 -14.02 3.10 11.08
N THR A 29 -13.02 2.23 11.25
CA THR A 29 -13.21 0.89 11.82
C THR A 29 -13.71 0.95 13.26
N GLY A 30 -13.16 1.85 14.08
CA GLY A 30 -13.60 2.08 15.45
C GLY A 30 -15.05 2.56 15.52
N ILE A 31 -15.46 3.47 14.64
CA ILE A 31 -16.85 3.94 14.55
C ILE A 31 -17.80 2.78 14.20
N LEU A 32 -17.44 1.97 13.20
CA LEU A 32 -18.26 0.80 12.83
C LEU A 32 -18.38 -0.20 13.97
N ALA A 33 -17.29 -0.50 14.68
CA ALA A 33 -17.29 -1.38 15.84
C ALA A 33 -18.21 -0.84 16.96
N ALA A 34 -18.18 0.47 17.24
CA ALA A 34 -19.05 1.09 18.24
C ALA A 34 -20.52 1.11 17.82
N LEU A 35 -20.80 1.27 16.53
CA LEU A 35 -22.17 1.18 16.01
C LEU A 35 -22.74 -0.23 16.16
N VAL A 36 -21.95 -1.27 15.89
CA VAL A 36 -22.34 -2.67 16.10
C VAL A 36 -22.59 -2.92 17.60
N ALA A 37 -21.65 -2.54 18.47
CA ALA A 37 -21.80 -2.70 19.91
C ALA A 37 -23.03 -1.94 20.44
N ARG A 38 -23.32 -0.74 19.94
CA ARG A 38 -24.53 0.02 20.30
C ARG A 38 -25.83 -0.70 19.88
N ALA A 39 -25.82 -1.36 18.73
CA ALA A 39 -26.98 -2.12 18.27
C ALA A 39 -27.29 -3.30 19.21
N GLU A 40 -26.27 -3.91 19.82
CA GLU A 40 -26.40 -5.03 20.74
C GLU A 40 -26.69 -4.59 22.19
N THR A 41 -26.02 -3.54 22.67
CA THR A 41 -26.06 -3.12 24.09
C THR A 41 -27.00 -1.94 24.37
N GLY A 42 -27.44 -1.21 23.34
CA GLY A 42 -28.20 0.04 23.46
C GLY A 42 -27.37 1.24 23.93
N SER A 43 -26.08 1.06 24.20
CA SER A 43 -25.22 2.09 24.78
C SER A 43 -24.27 2.67 23.73
N ALA A 44 -24.14 4.00 23.67
CA ALA A 44 -23.16 4.68 22.85
C ALA A 44 -21.77 4.65 23.52
N ALA A 45 -20.72 4.58 22.72
CA ALA A 45 -19.33 4.67 23.17
C ALA A 45 -18.66 5.92 22.58
N ARG A 46 -17.81 6.57 23.37
CA ARG A 46 -16.85 7.57 22.86
C ARG A 46 -15.63 6.81 22.36
N ILE A 47 -15.19 7.14 21.14
CA ILE A 47 -14.04 6.53 20.52
C ILE A 47 -12.93 7.58 20.44
N GLU A 48 -11.73 7.21 20.85
CA GLU A 48 -10.54 8.02 20.76
C GLU A 48 -9.46 7.20 20.09
N THR A 49 -8.72 7.80 19.18
CA THR A 49 -7.53 7.25 18.53
C THR A 49 -6.59 8.39 18.16
N SER A 50 -5.33 8.08 18.02
CA SER A 50 -4.30 9.03 17.59
C SER A 50 -3.51 8.49 16.41
N MET A 51 -2.79 9.38 15.72
CA MET A 51 -1.87 8.96 14.66
C MET A 51 -0.82 7.95 15.16
N LEU A 52 -0.33 8.12 16.39
CA LEU A 52 0.63 7.20 16.98
C LEU A 52 0.05 5.79 17.12
N GLU A 53 -1.15 5.67 17.67
CA GLU A 53 -1.84 4.39 17.85
C GLU A 53 -2.15 3.73 16.50
N ALA A 54 -2.65 4.50 15.54
CA ALA A 54 -2.96 3.99 14.22
C ALA A 54 -1.71 3.51 13.46
N VAL A 55 -0.61 4.29 13.49
CA VAL A 55 0.65 3.91 12.83
C VAL A 55 1.31 2.72 13.52
N SER A 56 1.15 2.57 14.85
CA SER A 56 1.71 1.41 15.59
C SER A 56 1.17 0.09 15.08
N ALA A 57 -0.08 0.05 14.60
CA ALA A 57 -0.66 -1.16 13.98
C ALA A 57 0.09 -1.62 12.72
N LEU A 58 0.75 -0.70 12.00
CA LEU A 58 1.58 -1.02 10.83
C LEU A 58 3.01 -1.42 11.19
N THR A 59 3.41 -1.31 12.46
CA THR A 59 4.76 -1.65 12.92
C THR A 59 4.79 -2.92 13.76
N VAL A 60 3.68 -3.65 13.85
CA VAL A 60 3.58 -4.88 14.66
C VAL A 60 4.61 -5.93 14.24
N ASP A 61 4.85 -6.08 12.95
CA ASP A 61 5.83 -7.01 12.39
C ASP A 61 7.27 -6.62 12.81
N ALA A 62 7.61 -5.34 12.70
CA ALA A 62 8.91 -4.82 13.12
C ALA A 62 9.13 -4.97 14.63
N LEU A 63 8.09 -4.70 15.44
CA LEU A 63 8.15 -4.88 16.88
C LEU A 63 8.38 -6.35 17.25
N THR A 64 7.72 -7.28 16.56
CA THR A 64 7.90 -8.71 16.76
C THR A 64 9.33 -9.14 16.41
N GLN A 65 9.86 -8.68 15.28
CA GLN A 65 11.24 -8.95 14.87
C GLN A 65 12.26 -8.45 15.90
N MET A 66 12.05 -7.25 16.44
CA MET A 66 12.92 -6.69 17.48
C MET A 66 12.97 -7.61 18.72
N TYR A 67 11.85 -8.20 19.14
CA TYR A 67 11.84 -9.14 20.26
C TYR A 67 12.51 -10.47 19.93
N ASP A 68 12.37 -10.94 18.70
CA ASP A 68 12.99 -12.19 18.25
C ASP A 68 14.51 -12.06 18.06
N ASP A 69 15.00 -10.84 17.74
CA ASP A 69 16.40 -10.53 17.45
C ASP A 69 17.09 -9.77 18.62
N GLU A 70 16.80 -10.17 19.85
CA GLU A 70 17.44 -9.70 21.09
C GLU A 70 17.48 -8.17 21.24
N GLY A 71 16.48 -7.47 20.72
CA GLY A 71 16.37 -6.01 20.81
C GLY A 71 17.06 -5.22 19.69
N THR A 72 17.51 -5.90 18.65
CA THR A 72 18.04 -5.22 17.44
C THR A 72 16.92 -4.50 16.70
N ASP A 73 17.10 -3.21 16.45
CA ASP A 73 16.11 -2.40 15.74
C ASP A 73 16.01 -2.84 14.26
N PRO A 74 14.81 -3.26 13.80
CA PRO A 74 14.63 -3.64 12.41
C PRO A 74 14.64 -2.42 11.48
N HIS A 75 15.13 -2.65 10.29
CA HIS A 75 15.21 -1.67 9.19
C HIS A 75 14.64 -2.27 7.90
N ARG A 76 14.63 -1.51 6.80
CA ARG A 76 14.04 -1.93 5.52
C ARG A 76 14.48 -3.33 5.04
N GLN A 77 15.73 -3.71 5.27
CA GLN A 77 16.27 -4.98 4.82
C GLN A 77 16.04 -6.15 5.80
N SER A 78 15.59 -5.90 7.05
CA SER A 78 15.45 -6.95 8.05
C SER A 78 14.42 -8.02 7.68
N ARG A 79 13.34 -7.62 7.01
CA ARG A 79 12.25 -8.52 6.61
C ARG A 79 12.49 -9.26 5.30
N HIS A 80 13.20 -8.64 4.36
CA HIS A 80 13.33 -9.17 3.00
C HIS A 80 14.03 -10.52 2.91
N PRO A 81 15.08 -10.83 3.71
CA PRO A 81 15.69 -12.15 3.73
C PRO A 81 14.70 -13.27 4.10
N GLN A 82 13.89 -13.10 5.15
CA GLN A 82 12.92 -14.10 5.58
C GLN A 82 11.77 -14.25 4.59
N ALA A 83 11.28 -13.15 4.06
CA ALA A 83 10.20 -13.15 3.07
C ALA A 83 10.67 -13.52 1.66
N GLN A 84 11.98 -13.56 1.41
CA GLN A 84 12.59 -13.77 0.08
C GLN A 84 11.97 -12.83 -0.96
N ASN A 85 11.92 -11.53 -0.60
CA ASN A 85 11.39 -10.47 -1.46
C ASN A 85 12.49 -9.85 -2.28
N PHE A 86 12.24 -9.64 -3.56
CA PHE A 86 13.16 -8.99 -4.48
C PHE A 86 12.43 -7.89 -5.24
N CYS A 87 13.10 -6.75 -5.46
CA CYS A 87 12.66 -5.68 -6.34
C CYS A 87 13.72 -5.52 -7.42
N LEU A 88 13.42 -5.94 -8.64
CA LEU A 88 14.40 -6.30 -9.67
C LEU A 88 14.23 -5.42 -10.91
N HIS A 89 15.29 -4.71 -11.28
CA HIS A 89 15.34 -3.98 -12.53
C HIS A 89 15.57 -4.92 -13.71
N THR A 90 14.85 -4.74 -14.80
CA THR A 90 14.95 -5.50 -16.04
C THR A 90 15.96 -4.87 -17.03
N ALA A 91 16.09 -5.44 -18.21
CA ALA A 91 16.97 -4.90 -19.28
C ALA A 91 16.48 -3.54 -19.82
N SER A 92 15.18 -3.27 -19.73
CA SER A 92 14.57 -1.96 -19.96
C SER A 92 14.32 -1.26 -18.62
N ASP A 93 13.65 -0.10 -18.62
CA ASP A 93 13.35 0.66 -17.40
C ASP A 93 12.27 0.01 -16.47
N GLY A 94 11.82 -1.19 -16.81
CA GLY A 94 10.84 -1.93 -16.02
C GLY A 94 11.41 -2.48 -14.73
N VAL A 95 10.55 -2.60 -13.72
CA VAL A 95 10.86 -3.18 -12.40
C VAL A 95 9.84 -4.24 -12.05
N ILE A 96 10.30 -5.39 -11.56
CA ILE A 96 9.44 -6.49 -11.12
C ILE A 96 9.70 -6.80 -9.65
N ALA A 97 8.64 -6.90 -8.87
CA ALA A 97 8.69 -7.39 -7.50
C ALA A 97 8.37 -8.89 -7.46
N ILE A 98 9.16 -9.67 -6.71
CA ILE A 98 8.97 -11.10 -6.49
C ILE A 98 8.86 -11.37 -4.99
N HIS A 99 7.99 -12.31 -4.62
CA HIS A 99 7.83 -12.80 -3.25
C HIS A 99 7.82 -14.33 -3.24
N LEU A 100 8.92 -14.96 -2.83
CA LEU A 100 9.03 -16.42 -2.80
C LEU A 100 8.58 -17.03 -1.49
N SER A 101 8.53 -16.23 -0.39
CA SER A 101 8.31 -16.76 0.95
C SER A 101 9.36 -17.84 1.32
N SER A 102 9.01 -18.76 2.21
CA SER A 102 9.86 -19.92 2.55
C SER A 102 9.74 -21.10 1.56
N SER A 103 9.00 -20.92 0.46
CA SER A 103 8.64 -22.01 -0.46
C SER A 103 9.84 -22.50 -1.27
N GLN A 104 10.20 -23.77 -1.11
CA GLN A 104 11.21 -24.40 -1.95
C GLN A 104 10.73 -24.61 -3.40
N LYS A 105 9.40 -24.74 -3.59
CA LYS A 105 8.79 -24.81 -4.92
C LYS A 105 9.08 -23.53 -5.71
N PHE A 106 8.76 -22.39 -5.15
CA PHE A 106 8.94 -21.10 -5.85
C PHE A 106 10.42 -20.77 -6.10
N TRP A 107 11.31 -21.15 -5.18
CA TRP A 107 12.74 -21.00 -5.41
C TRP A 107 13.20 -21.85 -6.61
N ARG A 108 12.78 -23.11 -6.69
CA ARG A 108 13.11 -23.98 -7.83
C ARG A 108 12.57 -23.40 -9.14
N SER A 109 11.28 -23.01 -9.16
CA SER A 109 10.65 -22.39 -10.32
C SER A 109 11.41 -21.14 -10.78
N LEU A 110 11.85 -20.29 -9.85
CA LEU A 110 12.62 -19.09 -10.19
C LEU A 110 14.01 -19.44 -10.75
N ALA A 111 14.73 -20.38 -10.14
CA ALA A 111 16.04 -20.80 -10.60
C ALA A 111 15.99 -21.40 -12.03
N GLU A 112 14.98 -22.22 -12.30
CA GLU A 112 14.70 -22.77 -13.62
C GLU A 112 14.31 -21.68 -14.64
N ALA A 113 13.43 -20.74 -14.25
CA ALA A 113 13.01 -19.59 -15.06
C ALA A 113 14.20 -18.65 -15.43
N MET A 114 15.17 -18.53 -14.54
CA MET A 114 16.42 -17.79 -14.80
C MET A 114 17.43 -18.59 -15.65
N GLU A 115 17.12 -19.83 -16.00
CA GLU A 115 18.07 -20.76 -16.65
C GLU A 115 19.34 -21.02 -15.80
N ARG A 116 19.18 -21.01 -14.47
CA ARG A 116 20.25 -21.17 -13.47
C ARG A 116 19.93 -22.32 -12.49
N PRO A 117 19.66 -23.56 -12.99
CA PRO A 117 19.41 -24.69 -12.12
C PRO A 117 20.62 -25.04 -11.22
N ASP A 118 21.83 -24.61 -11.58
CA ASP A 118 23.04 -24.73 -10.77
C ASP A 118 22.89 -24.10 -9.37
N LEU A 119 22.04 -23.09 -9.21
CA LEU A 119 21.79 -22.44 -7.93
C LEU A 119 21.05 -23.35 -6.93
N LEU A 120 20.38 -24.39 -7.42
CA LEU A 120 19.66 -25.33 -6.54
C LEU A 120 20.62 -26.23 -5.74
N ASP A 121 21.79 -26.47 -6.29
CA ASP A 121 22.85 -27.28 -5.69
C ASP A 121 23.93 -26.44 -4.98
N ASP A 122 23.90 -25.12 -5.14
CA ASP A 122 24.81 -24.19 -4.43
C ASP A 122 24.51 -24.21 -2.93
N PRO A 123 25.48 -24.57 -2.05
CA PRO A 123 25.24 -24.64 -0.61
C PRO A 123 24.70 -23.36 0.01
N ARG A 124 24.96 -22.20 -0.61
CA ARG A 124 24.46 -20.89 -0.16
C ARG A 124 22.99 -20.70 -0.43
N PHE A 125 22.40 -21.41 -1.41
CA PHE A 125 21.04 -21.16 -1.92
C PHE A 125 20.14 -22.41 -1.94
N SER A 126 20.68 -23.59 -1.69
CA SER A 126 20.02 -24.88 -1.83
C SER A 126 18.79 -25.05 -0.93
N ASN A 127 18.76 -24.38 0.21
CA ASN A 127 17.64 -24.44 1.16
C ASN A 127 17.30 -23.06 1.73
N TYR A 128 16.11 -22.93 2.34
CA TYR A 128 15.60 -21.66 2.83
C TYR A 128 16.52 -21.00 3.89
N PRO A 129 17.00 -21.68 4.95
CA PRO A 129 17.89 -21.05 5.92
C PRO A 129 19.18 -20.52 5.30
N ALA A 130 19.78 -21.26 4.38
CA ALA A 130 20.99 -20.81 3.67
C ALA A 130 20.70 -19.54 2.84
N ARG A 131 19.58 -19.47 2.14
CA ARG A 131 19.16 -18.28 1.39
C ARG A 131 18.90 -17.07 2.29
N VAL A 132 18.41 -17.25 3.49
CA VAL A 132 18.26 -16.14 4.47
C VAL A 132 19.62 -15.58 4.84
N VAL A 133 20.59 -16.44 5.18
CA VAL A 133 21.97 -16.02 5.54
C VAL A 133 22.68 -15.34 4.37
N HIS A 134 22.53 -15.88 3.17
CA HIS A 134 23.22 -15.38 1.96
C HIS A 134 22.31 -14.51 1.08
N TYR A 135 21.32 -13.85 1.66
CA TYR A 135 20.29 -13.11 0.90
C TYR A 135 20.90 -12.04 -0.01
N SER A 136 21.89 -11.28 0.45
CA SER A 136 22.49 -10.22 -0.35
C SER A 136 23.22 -10.76 -1.59
N GLU A 137 23.89 -11.91 -1.45
CA GLU A 137 24.54 -12.60 -2.58
C GLU A 137 23.49 -13.14 -3.54
N LEU A 138 22.43 -13.74 -3.02
CA LEU A 138 21.31 -14.23 -3.81
C LEU A 138 20.64 -13.09 -4.59
N ALA A 139 20.34 -11.97 -3.92
CA ALA A 139 19.74 -10.81 -4.54
C ALA A 139 20.58 -10.26 -5.71
N ALA A 140 21.89 -10.24 -5.56
CA ALA A 140 22.79 -9.82 -6.64
C ALA A 140 22.75 -10.79 -7.85
N VAL A 141 22.72 -12.10 -7.60
CA VAL A 141 22.61 -13.12 -8.65
C VAL A 141 21.27 -13.00 -9.39
N VAL A 142 20.16 -12.89 -8.65
CA VAL A 142 18.83 -12.74 -9.22
C VAL A 142 18.73 -11.43 -10.02
N GLN A 143 19.23 -10.32 -9.46
CA GLN A 143 19.25 -9.03 -10.16
C GLN A 143 20.04 -9.10 -11.48
N ALA A 144 21.18 -9.78 -11.49
CA ALA A 144 21.98 -9.95 -12.71
C ALA A 144 21.22 -10.71 -13.80
N ALA A 145 20.49 -11.77 -13.43
CA ALA A 145 19.64 -12.51 -14.36
C ALA A 145 18.52 -11.63 -14.93
N PHE A 146 17.85 -10.83 -14.08
CA PHE A 146 16.74 -9.97 -14.52
C PHE A 146 17.15 -8.86 -15.48
N ARG A 147 18.38 -8.41 -15.45
CA ARG A 147 18.95 -7.45 -16.41
C ARG A 147 19.09 -8.00 -17.84
N THR A 148 18.88 -9.28 -18.07
CA THR A 148 19.06 -9.91 -19.39
C THR A 148 17.84 -9.84 -20.30
N ARG A 149 16.65 -9.54 -19.76
CA ARG A 149 15.38 -9.53 -20.50
C ARG A 149 14.52 -8.34 -20.11
N THR A 150 13.55 -7.98 -20.96
CA THR A 150 12.57 -6.90 -20.66
C THR A 150 11.56 -7.35 -19.62
N ALA A 151 10.82 -6.39 -19.04
CA ALA A 151 9.75 -6.68 -18.09
C ALA A 151 8.70 -7.64 -18.69
N GLU A 152 8.22 -7.34 -19.90
CA GLU A 152 7.21 -8.17 -20.62
C GLU A 152 7.70 -9.61 -20.84
N GLN A 153 8.98 -9.80 -21.17
CA GLN A 153 9.56 -11.13 -21.32
C GLN A 153 9.58 -11.87 -19.98
N TRP A 154 9.99 -11.18 -18.90
CA TRP A 154 9.99 -11.77 -17.56
C TRP A 154 8.60 -12.09 -17.05
N GLU A 155 7.62 -11.20 -17.24
CA GLU A 155 6.22 -11.45 -16.84
C GLU A 155 5.68 -12.73 -17.46
N LYS A 156 5.96 -12.96 -18.76
CA LYS A 156 5.58 -14.20 -19.43
C LYS A 156 6.29 -15.41 -18.83
N ILE A 157 7.62 -15.35 -18.67
CA ILE A 157 8.43 -16.44 -18.13
C ILE A 157 7.98 -16.81 -16.71
N LEU A 158 7.77 -15.80 -15.85
CA LEU A 158 7.37 -16.00 -14.46
C LEU A 158 5.94 -16.54 -14.33
N THR A 159 5.04 -16.12 -15.22
CA THR A 159 3.68 -16.67 -15.32
C THR A 159 3.72 -18.15 -15.70
N ASP A 160 4.47 -18.50 -16.76
CA ASP A 160 4.60 -19.87 -17.25
C ASP A 160 5.27 -20.80 -16.20
N ALA A 161 6.16 -20.24 -15.36
CA ALA A 161 6.87 -20.95 -14.28
C ALA A 161 6.12 -20.98 -12.93
N ASP A 162 4.95 -20.36 -12.82
CA ASP A 162 4.16 -20.25 -11.58
C ASP A 162 4.98 -19.60 -10.42
N VAL A 163 5.75 -18.55 -10.74
CA VAL A 163 6.49 -17.75 -9.76
C VAL A 163 5.65 -16.53 -9.36
N PRO A 164 5.42 -16.28 -8.05
CA PRO A 164 4.67 -15.10 -7.61
C PRO A 164 5.44 -13.80 -7.91
N PHE A 165 4.86 -12.95 -8.72
CA PHE A 165 5.45 -11.64 -9.06
C PHE A 165 4.37 -10.57 -9.28
N ALA A 166 4.81 -9.32 -9.31
CA ALA A 166 4.01 -8.18 -9.77
C ALA A 166 4.91 -7.13 -10.46
N PRO A 167 4.45 -6.49 -11.54
CA PRO A 167 5.13 -5.31 -12.05
C PRO A 167 5.05 -4.17 -11.04
N VAL A 168 6.13 -3.39 -10.92
CA VAL A 168 6.14 -2.16 -10.12
C VAL A 168 5.74 -1.02 -11.04
N LEU A 169 4.51 -0.54 -10.86
CA LEU A 169 3.90 0.46 -11.74
C LEU A 169 4.03 1.87 -11.15
N GLY A 170 4.31 2.85 -12.01
CA GLY A 170 4.06 4.25 -11.70
C GLY A 170 2.56 4.56 -11.64
N MET A 171 2.17 5.72 -11.08
CA MET A 171 0.75 6.07 -10.93
C MET A 171 0.00 6.19 -12.26
N SER A 172 0.65 6.68 -13.32
CA SER A 172 0.07 6.74 -14.66
C SER A 172 -0.15 5.34 -15.26
N GLU A 173 0.83 4.44 -15.08
CA GLU A 173 0.73 3.06 -15.53
C GLU A 173 -0.35 2.30 -14.75
N PHE A 174 -0.40 2.47 -13.42
CA PHE A 174 -1.47 1.92 -12.59
C PHE A 174 -2.85 2.39 -13.07
N ALA A 175 -3.02 3.69 -13.37
CA ALA A 175 -4.30 4.23 -13.83
C ALA A 175 -4.72 3.64 -15.19
N ALA A 176 -3.77 3.36 -16.08
CA ALA A 176 -4.01 2.78 -17.40
C ALA A 176 -4.04 1.23 -17.42
N HIS A 177 -3.70 0.59 -16.31
CA HIS A 177 -3.53 -0.87 -16.26
C HIS A 177 -4.86 -1.61 -16.48
N PRO A 178 -4.90 -2.67 -17.29
CA PRO A 178 -6.12 -3.43 -17.56
C PRO A 178 -6.82 -3.96 -16.31
N GLN A 179 -6.05 -4.37 -15.28
CA GLN A 179 -6.60 -4.82 -14.01
C GLN A 179 -7.27 -3.69 -13.22
N THR A 180 -6.76 -2.47 -13.29
CA THR A 180 -7.39 -1.27 -12.70
C THR A 180 -8.74 -1.00 -13.35
N ALA A 181 -8.81 -1.12 -14.69
CA ALA A 181 -10.05 -0.99 -15.45
C ALA A 181 -11.02 -2.14 -15.12
N PHE A 182 -10.55 -3.40 -15.13
CA PHE A 182 -11.37 -4.58 -14.79
C PHE A 182 -11.95 -4.49 -13.38
N LEU A 183 -11.15 -4.04 -12.43
CA LEU A 183 -11.60 -3.85 -11.05
C LEU A 183 -12.43 -2.59 -10.85
N GLU A 184 -12.57 -1.75 -11.88
CA GLU A 184 -13.28 -0.46 -11.81
C GLU A 184 -12.78 0.41 -10.65
N LEU A 185 -11.46 0.51 -10.47
CA LEU A 185 -10.87 1.22 -9.32
C LEU A 185 -10.98 2.74 -9.45
N LEU A 186 -11.13 3.26 -10.65
CA LEU A 186 -11.21 4.69 -10.93
C LEU A 186 -12.61 5.07 -11.37
N GLU A 187 -13.11 6.18 -10.84
CA GLU A 187 -14.38 6.80 -11.23
C GLU A 187 -14.10 8.11 -11.95
N PRO A 188 -14.39 8.18 -13.27
CA PRO A 188 -14.29 9.43 -14.01
C PRO A 188 -15.19 10.49 -13.37
N GLN A 189 -14.75 11.75 -13.41
CA GLN A 189 -15.52 12.92 -13.01
C GLN A 189 -15.91 13.72 -14.23
N ASP A 190 -17.02 14.46 -14.17
CA ASP A 190 -17.44 15.36 -15.24
C ASP A 190 -16.43 16.50 -15.42
N GLU A 191 -15.84 16.96 -14.31
CA GLU A 191 -14.73 17.91 -14.29
C GLU A 191 -13.66 17.41 -13.29
N GLY A 192 -12.38 17.50 -13.70
CA GLY A 192 -11.24 17.15 -12.84
C GLY A 192 -10.73 15.72 -13.01
N PRO A 193 -9.83 15.25 -12.15
CA PRO A 193 -9.21 13.93 -12.23
C PRO A 193 -10.17 12.82 -11.84
N ALA A 194 -9.97 11.64 -12.40
CA ALA A 194 -10.65 10.44 -11.92
C ALA A 194 -10.27 10.15 -10.45
N LEU A 195 -11.23 9.72 -9.67
CA LEU A 195 -11.07 9.46 -8.24
C LEU A 195 -11.07 7.96 -7.95
N LEU A 196 -10.32 7.55 -6.93
CA LEU A 196 -10.37 6.17 -6.44
C LEU A 196 -11.75 5.88 -5.87
N ARG A 197 -12.33 4.74 -6.28
CA ARG A 197 -13.56 4.21 -5.70
C ARG A 197 -13.28 3.51 -4.37
N SER A 198 -14.35 3.30 -3.58
CA SER A 198 -14.30 2.44 -2.40
C SER A 198 -13.71 1.06 -2.75
N PRO A 199 -12.82 0.50 -1.93
CA PRO A 199 -12.30 -0.85 -2.15
C PRO A 199 -13.34 -1.95 -1.92
N TRP A 200 -14.45 -1.63 -1.28
CA TRP A 200 -15.52 -2.58 -0.94
C TRP A 200 -16.49 -2.76 -2.10
N ARG A 201 -16.97 -3.98 -2.25
CA ARG A 201 -18.11 -4.34 -3.10
C ARG A 201 -19.20 -4.94 -2.22
N PHE A 202 -20.40 -4.43 -2.34
CA PHE A 202 -21.60 -4.97 -1.70
C PHE A 202 -22.47 -5.62 -2.79
N ASP A 203 -22.77 -6.90 -2.64
CA ASP A 203 -23.47 -7.68 -3.66
C ASP A 203 -22.90 -7.54 -5.08
N GLY A 204 -21.56 -7.52 -5.17
CA GLY A 204 -20.83 -7.39 -6.42
C GLY A 204 -20.68 -5.95 -6.94
N ALA A 205 -21.33 -4.96 -6.36
CA ALA A 205 -21.28 -3.56 -6.79
C ALA A 205 -20.46 -2.68 -5.85
N ARG A 206 -19.69 -1.74 -6.42
CA ARG A 206 -19.03 -0.69 -5.61
C ARG A 206 -19.99 0.47 -5.37
N PRO A 207 -19.99 1.05 -4.15
CA PRO A 207 -20.70 2.30 -3.90
C PRO A 207 -20.25 3.38 -4.88
N ARG A 208 -21.20 4.16 -5.38
CA ARG A 208 -20.92 5.34 -6.21
C ARG A 208 -20.95 6.59 -5.33
N ARG A 209 -20.15 7.57 -5.71
CA ARG A 209 -20.22 8.90 -5.11
C ARG A 209 -21.50 9.60 -5.58
N THR A 210 -22.06 10.41 -4.71
CA THR A 210 -23.15 11.32 -5.04
C THR A 210 -22.59 12.74 -5.13
N GLY A 211 -22.29 13.19 -6.35
CA GLY A 211 -21.77 14.53 -6.61
C GLY A 211 -20.27 14.58 -6.92
N SER A 212 -19.86 15.70 -7.49
CA SER A 212 -18.46 16.02 -7.78
C SER A 212 -17.70 16.53 -6.56
N THR A 213 -16.39 16.71 -6.72
CA THR A 213 -15.57 17.39 -5.69
C THR A 213 -16.00 18.86 -5.60
N PRO A 214 -16.44 19.34 -4.42
CA PRO A 214 -16.94 20.71 -4.29
C PRO A 214 -15.79 21.73 -4.45
N ARG A 215 -16.14 22.91 -5.01
CA ARG A 215 -15.25 24.06 -5.01
C ARG A 215 -15.18 24.68 -3.63
N VAL A 216 -14.11 25.42 -3.36
CA VAL A 216 -13.99 26.16 -2.09
C VAL A 216 -15.17 27.11 -1.94
N GLY A 217 -15.88 26.99 -0.82
CA GLY A 217 -17.03 27.83 -0.52
C GLY A 217 -18.34 27.48 -1.20
N GLU A 218 -18.38 26.46 -2.07
CA GLU A 218 -19.58 26.07 -2.83
C GLU A 218 -20.83 25.86 -1.97
N HIS A 219 -20.66 25.31 -0.77
CA HIS A 219 -21.76 24.98 0.15
C HIS A 219 -21.87 25.95 1.34
N THR A 220 -21.09 27.03 1.35
CA THR A 220 -21.02 27.92 2.52
C THR A 220 -22.37 28.46 2.92
N ARG A 221 -23.16 29.00 1.98
CA ARG A 221 -24.49 29.53 2.29
C ARG A 221 -25.44 28.46 2.81
N THR A 222 -25.46 27.29 2.19
CA THR A 222 -26.33 26.16 2.58
C THR A 222 -26.01 25.69 3.99
N VAL A 223 -24.73 25.52 4.30
CA VAL A 223 -24.31 25.08 5.66
C VAL A 223 -24.52 26.17 6.70
N ALA A 224 -24.20 27.43 6.37
CA ALA A 224 -24.42 28.54 7.28
C ALA A 224 -25.91 28.78 7.60
N ALA A 225 -26.83 28.51 6.66
CA ALA A 225 -28.27 28.64 6.86
C ALA A 225 -28.86 27.63 7.87
N GLU A 226 -28.12 26.58 8.25
CA GLU A 226 -28.53 25.68 9.33
C GLU A 226 -28.42 26.33 10.71
N VAL A 227 -27.66 27.43 10.85
CA VAL A 227 -27.33 28.06 12.14
C VAL A 227 -27.68 29.55 12.17
N TYR A 228 -27.58 30.24 11.02
CA TYR A 228 -27.74 31.70 10.89
C TYR A 228 -28.88 32.05 9.94
N ASP A 229 -29.48 33.21 10.16
CA ASP A 229 -30.39 33.82 9.18
C ASP A 229 -29.64 34.43 7.99
N GLU A 230 -30.35 34.68 6.90
CA GLU A 230 -29.77 35.22 5.65
C GLU A 230 -29.02 36.55 5.85
N SER A 231 -29.57 37.44 6.70
CA SER A 231 -28.99 38.75 6.95
C SER A 231 -27.62 38.64 7.67
N THR A 232 -27.55 37.71 8.61
CA THR A 232 -26.30 37.38 9.31
C THR A 232 -25.23 36.78 8.35
N ILE A 233 -25.67 35.85 7.48
CA ILE A 233 -24.79 35.23 6.47
C ILE A 233 -24.23 36.30 5.54
N ASP A 234 -25.07 37.21 5.05
CA ASP A 234 -24.63 38.32 4.18
C ASP A 234 -23.68 39.29 4.90
N GLY A 235 -23.87 39.52 6.19
CA GLY A 235 -22.91 40.25 7.03
C GLY A 235 -21.57 39.55 7.09
N LEU A 236 -21.55 38.27 7.44
CA LEU A 236 -20.33 37.46 7.55
C LEU A 236 -19.56 37.33 6.23
N LEU A 237 -20.28 37.25 5.11
CA LEU A 237 -19.66 37.25 3.77
C LEU A 237 -19.05 38.63 3.45
N ARG A 238 -19.75 39.71 3.73
CA ARG A 238 -19.27 41.08 3.53
C ARG A 238 -18.03 41.39 4.35
N ASP A 239 -18.00 40.91 5.58
CA ASP A 239 -16.89 41.12 6.53
C ASP A 239 -15.71 40.14 6.27
N GLY A 240 -15.81 39.26 5.27
CA GLY A 240 -14.79 38.28 4.89
C GLY A 240 -14.60 37.15 5.90
N VAL A 241 -15.52 36.94 6.82
CA VAL A 241 -15.52 35.82 7.79
C VAL A 241 -15.95 34.52 7.08
N LEU A 242 -16.89 34.60 6.17
CA LEU A 242 -17.30 33.53 5.27
C LEU A 242 -16.87 33.84 3.83
N TYR A 243 -16.68 32.80 3.05
CA TYR A 243 -16.47 32.88 1.61
C TYR A 243 -17.50 32.01 0.87
N ALA A 244 -18.11 32.55 -0.16
CA ALA A 244 -18.90 31.84 -1.16
C ALA A 244 -18.51 32.34 -2.54
N PRO A 245 -18.33 31.46 -3.58
CA PRO A 245 -17.98 31.86 -4.94
C PRO A 245 -19.09 32.67 -5.61
#